data_09ca36fdc3d92b47d06f88de4aba29c7
#
_entry.id   09ca36fdc3d92b47d06f88de4aba29c7
#
_cell.length_a   1.000
_cell.length_b   1.000
_cell.length_c   1.000
_cell.angle_alpha   90.00
_cell.angle_beta   90.00
_cell.angle_gamma   90.00
#
_symmetry.space_group_name_H-M   'P 1'
#
loop_
_entity.id
_entity.type
_entity.pdbx_description
1 polymer ?
#
loop_
_entity_poly.entity_id
_entity_poly.type
_entity_poly.pdbx_seq_one_letter_code
_entity_poly.pdbx_strand_id
1 'polypeptide(L)'
;ASYYGQYNIRVNTLVPGGLSGHVAGKSDTQNSIFVKQYSQKTPLKRLGRAEEIASAALFLAADAASYVTGTTLMVDGGWTVV
;
A
#
# COMPACT_ATOMS: atom_id res chain seq x y z
N ALA A 1 -13.65 -5.02 12.49
CA ALA A 1 -13.35 -3.79 13.27
C ALA A 1 -14.42 -3.48 14.30
N SER A 2 -15.68 -3.55 13.92
CA SER A 2 -16.73 -3.12 14.86
C SER A 2 -16.85 -4.02 16.09
N TYR A 3 -16.62 -5.33 15.94
CA TYR A 3 -16.66 -6.24 17.09
C TYR A 3 -15.47 -6.02 18.03
N TYR A 4 -14.26 -5.95 17.45
CA TYR A 4 -13.04 -5.90 18.25
C TYR A 4 -12.76 -4.51 18.85
N GLY A 5 -13.45 -3.48 18.38
CA GLY A 5 -13.29 -2.14 18.92
C GLY A 5 -13.59 -2.05 20.41
N GLN A 6 -14.55 -2.84 20.89
CA GLN A 6 -14.88 -2.87 22.32
C GLN A 6 -13.75 -3.39 23.21
N TYR A 7 -12.79 -4.09 22.60
CA TYR A 7 -11.60 -4.60 23.29
C TYR A 7 -10.36 -3.76 23.01
N ASN A 8 -10.53 -2.58 22.41
CA ASN A 8 -9.43 -1.71 22.02
C ASN A 8 -8.48 -2.39 21.01
N ILE A 9 -9.05 -3.20 20.13
CA ILE A 9 -8.32 -3.83 19.03
C ILE A 9 -8.73 -3.14 17.74
N ARG A 10 -7.75 -2.61 17.01
CA ARG A 10 -7.97 -1.95 15.74
C ARG A 10 -7.70 -2.91 14.59
N VAL A 11 -8.56 -2.88 13.58
CA VAL A 11 -8.43 -3.72 12.38
C VAL A 11 -8.60 -2.82 11.16
N ASN A 12 -7.57 -2.75 10.35
CA ASN A 12 -7.56 -1.93 9.14
C ASN A 12 -7.05 -2.75 7.97
N THR A 13 -7.35 -2.29 6.77
CA THR A 13 -6.92 -2.92 5.53
C THR A 13 -5.94 -2.01 4.82
N LEU A 14 -4.82 -2.56 4.37
CA LEU A 14 -3.82 -1.85 3.58
C LEU A 14 -3.82 -2.44 2.17
N VAL A 15 -4.03 -1.59 1.17
CA VAL A 15 -4.11 -2.03 -0.23
C VAL A 15 -3.00 -1.33 -1.03
N PRO A 16 -1.89 -2.03 -1.28
CA PRO A 16 -0.81 -1.46 -2.10
C PRO A 16 -1.15 -1.54 -3.58
N GLY A 17 -0.60 -0.61 -4.35
CA GLY A 17 -0.63 -0.66 -5.80
C GLY A 17 0.58 -1.38 -6.36
N GLY A 18 0.98 -1.03 -7.58
CA GLY A 18 2.16 -1.59 -8.21
C GLY A 18 3.43 -1.12 -7.52
N LEU A 19 4.31 -2.07 -7.19
CA LEU A 19 5.57 -1.81 -6.50
C LEU A 19 6.75 -2.13 -7.39
N SER A 20 7.82 -1.35 -7.26
CA SER A 20 9.09 -1.62 -7.92
C SER A 20 9.90 -2.62 -7.11
N GLY A 21 10.76 -3.37 -7.79
CA GLY A 21 11.69 -4.28 -7.16
C GLY A 21 11.59 -5.69 -7.71
N HIS A 22 12.30 -6.60 -7.05
CA HIS A 22 12.29 -8.02 -7.42
C HIS A 22 11.09 -8.73 -6.82
N VAL A 23 10.56 -9.70 -7.57
CA VAL A 23 9.57 -10.61 -7.04
C VAL A 23 10.31 -11.66 -6.21
N ALA A 24 9.78 -11.97 -5.03
CA ALA A 24 10.40 -12.96 -4.14
C ALA A 24 10.58 -14.30 -4.87
N GLY A 25 11.77 -14.88 -4.76
CA GLY A 25 12.11 -16.15 -5.40
C GLY A 25 12.50 -16.03 -6.87
N LYS A 26 12.51 -14.84 -7.44
CA LYS A 26 12.93 -14.60 -8.82
C LYS A 26 14.16 -13.69 -8.83
N SER A 27 15.02 -13.89 -9.85
CA SER A 27 16.21 -13.06 -10.01
C SER A 27 15.97 -11.83 -10.89
N ASP A 28 14.89 -11.82 -11.67
CA ASP A 28 14.64 -10.77 -12.64
C ASP A 28 13.88 -9.61 -12.03
N THR A 29 14.19 -8.40 -12.52
CA THR A 29 13.41 -7.22 -12.23
C THR A 29 12.10 -7.27 -13.02
N GLN A 30 11.19 -6.37 -12.68
CA GLN A 30 9.94 -6.25 -13.40
C GLN A 30 10.20 -5.89 -14.87
N ASN A 31 9.29 -6.34 -15.75
CA ASN A 31 9.37 -6.04 -17.17
C ASN A 31 9.30 -4.52 -17.39
N SER A 32 10.22 -3.99 -18.19
CA SER A 32 10.31 -2.55 -18.42
C SER A 32 9.09 -1.97 -19.13
N ILE A 33 8.47 -2.76 -20.01
CA ILE A 33 7.24 -2.34 -20.69
C ILE A 33 6.09 -2.19 -19.68
N PHE A 34 5.97 -3.18 -18.77
CA PHE A 34 4.96 -3.13 -17.71
C PHE A 34 5.17 -1.90 -16.82
N VAL A 35 6.40 -1.67 -16.39
CA VAL A 35 6.74 -0.52 -15.53
C VAL A 35 6.35 0.79 -16.21
N LYS A 36 6.70 0.93 -17.49
CA LYS A 36 6.39 2.14 -18.23
C LYS A 36 4.88 2.35 -18.38
N GLN A 37 4.16 1.30 -18.76
CA GLN A 37 2.71 1.39 -18.95
C GLN A 37 1.99 1.69 -17.65
N TYR A 38 2.38 1.00 -16.57
CA TYR A 38 1.78 1.22 -15.25
C TYR A 38 2.05 2.64 -14.77
N SER A 39 3.29 3.10 -14.90
CA SER A 39 3.68 4.44 -14.45
C SER A 39 2.91 5.53 -15.18
N GLN A 40 2.64 5.33 -16.47
CA GLN A 40 1.86 6.31 -17.24
C GLN A 40 0.42 6.42 -16.77
N LYS A 41 -0.14 5.35 -16.22
CA LYS A 41 -1.54 5.31 -15.80
C LYS A 41 -1.75 5.81 -14.38
N THR A 42 -0.73 5.84 -13.55
CA THR A 42 -0.88 6.35 -12.18
C THR A 42 -0.76 7.87 -12.14
N PRO A 43 -1.55 8.55 -11.32
CA PRO A 43 -1.38 10.00 -11.12
C PRO A 43 0.02 10.40 -10.68
N LEU A 44 0.68 9.62 -9.82
CA LEU A 44 2.05 9.93 -9.38
C LEU A 44 3.11 9.54 -10.40
N LYS A 45 2.72 8.87 -11.50
CA LYS A 45 3.59 8.58 -12.64
C LYS A 45 4.79 7.69 -12.29
N ARG A 46 4.63 6.82 -11.30
CA ARG A 46 5.66 5.87 -10.92
C ARG A 46 5.07 4.70 -10.16
N LEU A 47 5.85 3.63 -10.04
CA LEU A 47 5.55 2.56 -9.10
C LEU A 47 5.90 3.01 -7.68
N GLY A 48 5.27 2.40 -6.71
CA GLY A 48 5.61 2.62 -5.31
C GLY A 48 6.88 1.87 -4.93
N ARG A 49 7.47 2.24 -3.81
CA ARG A 49 8.59 1.52 -3.22
C ARG A 49 8.11 0.74 -2.01
N ALA A 50 8.79 -0.38 -1.74
CA ALA A 50 8.41 -1.24 -0.61
C ALA A 50 8.40 -0.47 0.71
N GLU A 51 9.35 0.44 0.92
CA GLU A 51 9.42 1.24 2.15
C GLU A 51 8.23 2.20 2.28
N GLU A 52 7.59 2.58 1.19
CA GLU A 52 6.39 3.42 1.25
C GLU A 52 5.20 2.62 1.79
N ILE A 53 5.11 1.35 1.43
CA ILE A 53 4.09 0.45 1.99
C ILE A 53 4.40 0.15 3.45
N ALA A 54 5.67 -0.10 3.77
CA ALA A 54 6.09 -0.36 5.15
C ALA A 54 5.79 0.82 6.07
N SER A 55 6.00 2.06 5.60
CA SER A 55 5.69 3.26 6.36
C SER A 55 4.20 3.39 6.64
N ALA A 56 3.36 3.09 5.65
CA ALA A 56 1.91 3.12 5.83
C ALA A 56 1.45 2.05 6.83
N ALA A 57 2.02 0.84 6.74
CA ALA A 57 1.72 -0.23 7.69
C ALA A 57 2.14 0.15 9.11
N LEU A 58 3.33 0.75 9.25
CA LEU A 58 3.82 1.21 10.54
C LEU A 58 2.90 2.25 11.15
N PHE A 59 2.43 3.21 10.36
CA PHE A 59 1.47 4.21 10.83
C PHE A 59 0.22 3.54 11.39
N LEU A 60 -0.36 2.59 10.62
CA LEU A 60 -1.59 1.93 11.05
C LEU A 60 -1.40 1.10 12.31
N ALA A 61 -0.19 0.57 12.55
CA ALA A 61 0.12 -0.23 13.72
C ALA A 61 0.49 0.61 14.94
N ALA A 62 0.86 1.87 14.75
CA ALA A 62 1.40 2.72 15.80
C ALA A 62 0.29 3.43 16.60
N ASP A 63 0.66 3.94 17.76
CA ASP A 63 -0.24 4.75 18.59
C ASP A 63 -0.69 6.02 17.89
N ALA A 64 0.07 6.49 16.91
CA ALA A 64 -0.31 7.65 16.09
C ALA A 64 -1.64 7.40 15.36
N ALA A 65 -2.01 6.15 15.11
CA ALA A 65 -3.28 5.78 14.47
C ALA A 65 -4.29 5.23 15.50
N SER A 66 -4.20 5.62 16.74
CA SER A 66 -4.99 5.02 17.82
C SER A 66 -6.51 5.20 17.66
N TYR A 67 -6.94 6.16 16.87
CA TYR A 67 -8.36 6.37 16.58
C TYR A 67 -8.76 5.89 15.20
N VAL A 68 -7.89 5.13 14.50
CA VAL A 68 -8.11 4.64 13.14
C VAL A 68 -8.43 3.15 13.19
N THR A 69 -9.67 2.79 12.90
CA THR A 69 -10.10 1.40 12.78
C THR A 69 -11.19 1.29 11.72
N GLY A 70 -11.27 0.14 11.07
CA GLY A 70 -12.27 -0.11 10.04
C GLY A 70 -11.99 0.61 8.73
N THR A 71 -10.80 1.16 8.54
CA THR A 71 -10.47 1.89 7.31
C THR A 71 -9.79 0.98 6.29
N THR A 72 -9.87 1.41 5.03
CA THR A 72 -9.08 0.85 3.94
C THR A 72 -8.15 1.96 3.46
N LEU A 73 -6.85 1.74 3.60
CA LEU A 73 -5.84 2.70 3.17
C LEU A 73 -5.25 2.25 1.85
N MET A 74 -5.50 3.05 0.81
CA MET A 74 -4.96 2.81 -0.53
C MET A 74 -3.59 3.47 -0.64
N VAL A 75 -2.56 2.70 -1.00
CA VAL A 75 -1.20 3.21 -1.20
C VAL A 75 -0.79 2.80 -2.61
N ASP A 76 -1.29 3.52 -3.60
CA ASP A 76 -1.26 3.08 -5.00
C ASP A 76 -0.91 4.20 -5.99
N GLY A 77 -0.38 5.32 -5.50
CA GLY A 77 -0.03 6.44 -6.36
C GLY A 77 -1.22 7.09 -7.07
N GLY A 78 -2.43 6.82 -6.60
CA GLY A 78 -3.65 7.34 -7.17
C GLY A 78 -4.30 6.44 -8.21
N TRP A 79 -3.80 5.22 -8.39
CA TRP A 79 -4.33 4.28 -9.40
C TRP A 79 -5.85 4.14 -9.32
N THR A 80 -6.41 4.08 -8.10
CA THR A 80 -7.84 3.84 -7.91
C THR A 80 -8.74 5.04 -8.18
N VAL A 81 -8.17 6.22 -8.42
CA VAL A 81 -8.97 7.43 -8.70
C VAL A 81 -9.03 7.75 -10.20
N VAL A 82 -8.42 6.92 -11.03
CA VAL A 82 -8.42 7.12 -12.49
C VAL A 82 -9.30 6.12 -13.22
#